data_09028801f4e2974bd7d7731936c5ce03
#
_entry.id   09028801f4e2974bd7d7731936c5ce03
#
_cell.length_a   1.000
_cell.length_b   1.000
_cell.length_c   1.000
_cell.angle_alpha   90.00
_cell.angle_beta   90.00
_cell.angle_gamma   90.00
#
_symmetry.space_group_name_H-M   'P 1'
#
loop_
_entity.id
_entity.type
_entity.pdbx_description
1 polymer ?
#
loop_
_entity_poly.entity_id
_entity_poly.type
_entity_poly.pdbx_seq_one_letter_code
_entity_poly.pdbx_strand_id
1 'polypeptide(L)'
;VTEGMTREGGFMDLNLFKKIIDDCPDLEHLCMHNWGEPLLHKDIFKMIEYAKNKGVNYVVMNTNGTLFTDKMIDRIVDSKLDIIRFSIDGSAETFKRVRGVELQNIEQNINKLKKVKEERRPKLKMGVVFTVEEDTEGDAEDYITHWEKIVDHVRLQPKLITSPRTEVCPEPFGKDYGKLVVLWDGRVIPCCVDYNANLMIGNVQNDTVPN
;
A
#
# COMPACT_ATOMS: atom_id res chain seq x y z
N VAL A 1 13.61 2.29 -1.05
CA VAL A 1 14.65 1.64 -0.22
C VAL A 1 14.73 2.41 1.07
N THR A 2 14.55 1.73 2.18
CA THR A 2 14.60 2.32 3.51
C THR A 2 16.06 2.35 3.98
N GLU A 3 16.73 3.47 3.77
CA GLU A 3 17.98 3.72 4.48
C GLU A 3 17.72 3.59 5.98
N GLY A 4 18.50 2.75 6.65
CA GLY A 4 18.35 2.49 8.10
C GLY A 4 17.41 1.34 8.49
N MET A 5 16.79 0.62 7.56
CA MET A 5 16.06 -0.60 7.91
C MET A 5 17.05 -1.72 8.22
N THR A 6 17.05 -2.17 9.47
CA THR A 6 17.93 -3.24 9.97
C THR A 6 17.19 -4.56 10.17
N ARG A 7 15.84 -4.53 10.25
CA ARG A 7 15.08 -5.77 10.37
C ARG A 7 15.12 -6.58 9.08
N GLU A 8 15.08 -7.89 9.21
CA GLU A 8 14.95 -8.79 8.08
C GLU A 8 13.64 -8.57 7.32
N GLY A 9 13.72 -8.71 6.00
CA GLY A 9 12.55 -8.76 5.12
C GLY A 9 11.97 -10.17 5.08
N GLY A 10 10.66 -10.28 4.80
CA GLY A 10 9.99 -11.57 4.68
C GLY A 10 8.59 -11.45 4.10
N PHE A 11 7.94 -12.60 3.97
CA PHE A 11 6.55 -12.70 3.49
C PHE A 11 5.69 -13.30 4.59
N MET A 12 4.56 -12.66 4.87
CA MET A 12 3.61 -13.15 5.88
C MET A 12 3.05 -14.52 5.46
N ASP A 13 3.05 -15.47 6.39
CA ASP A 13 2.40 -16.75 6.15
C ASP A 13 0.89 -16.59 5.96
N LEU A 14 0.31 -17.36 5.05
CA LEU A 14 -1.12 -17.28 4.74
C LEU A 14 -2.00 -17.64 5.94
N ASN A 15 -1.59 -18.58 6.79
CA ASN A 15 -2.38 -18.98 7.97
C ASN A 15 -2.28 -17.91 9.06
N LEU A 16 -1.12 -17.28 9.21
CA LEU A 16 -0.96 -16.12 10.10
C LEU A 16 -1.87 -14.97 9.64
N PHE A 17 -1.88 -14.66 8.34
CA PHE A 17 -2.78 -13.66 7.79
C PHE A 17 -4.26 -13.98 8.08
N LYS A 18 -4.67 -15.23 7.86
CA LYS A 18 -6.05 -15.66 8.14
C LYS A 18 -6.41 -15.49 9.61
N LYS A 19 -5.49 -15.87 10.53
CA LYS A 19 -5.67 -15.66 11.96
C LYS A 19 -5.92 -14.19 12.28
N ILE A 20 -5.12 -13.27 11.73
CA ILE A 20 -5.28 -11.82 11.93
C ILE A 20 -6.66 -11.35 11.50
N ILE A 21 -7.11 -11.77 10.31
CA ILE A 21 -8.43 -11.38 9.80
C ILE A 21 -9.55 -11.98 10.66
N ASP A 22 -9.41 -13.23 11.13
CA ASP A 22 -10.39 -13.88 11.98
C ASP A 22 -10.48 -13.25 13.38
N ASP A 23 -9.36 -12.73 13.89
CA ASP A 23 -9.29 -12.00 15.17
C ASP A 23 -9.89 -10.57 15.07
N CYS A 24 -10.17 -10.07 13.86
CA CYS A 24 -10.67 -8.71 13.61
C CYS A 24 -12.02 -8.74 12.85
N PRO A 25 -13.13 -9.19 13.45
CA PRO A 25 -14.40 -9.37 12.74
C PRO A 25 -15.00 -8.05 12.21
N ASP A 26 -14.70 -6.92 12.84
CA ASP A 26 -15.19 -5.59 12.48
C ASP A 26 -14.19 -4.77 11.65
N LEU A 27 -13.22 -5.45 11.02
CA LEU A 27 -12.21 -4.78 10.20
C LEU A 27 -12.84 -4.16 8.95
N GLU A 28 -12.88 -2.84 8.89
CA GLU A 28 -13.43 -2.12 7.75
C GLU A 28 -12.41 -1.91 6.63
N HIS A 29 -11.18 -1.54 6.98
CA HIS A 29 -10.13 -1.16 6.03
C HIS A 29 -8.87 -2.00 6.20
N LEU A 30 -8.43 -2.63 5.13
CA LEU A 30 -7.21 -3.42 5.10
C LEU A 30 -6.22 -2.88 4.06
N CYS A 31 -5.04 -2.47 4.52
CA CYS A 31 -3.92 -2.12 3.65
C CYS A 31 -3.00 -3.33 3.49
N MET A 32 -2.86 -3.82 2.24
CA MET A 32 -2.03 -4.98 1.90
C MET A 32 -0.54 -4.62 1.71
N HIS A 33 -0.11 -3.49 2.24
CA HIS A 33 1.25 -3.00 2.12
C HIS A 33 1.65 -2.22 3.36
N ASN A 34 2.96 -2.22 3.61
CA ASN A 34 3.63 -1.25 4.48
C ASN A 34 4.98 -0.91 3.85
N TRP A 35 6.04 -1.67 4.15
CA TRP A 35 7.35 -1.55 3.52
C TRP A 35 7.60 -2.77 2.63
N GLY A 36 7.84 -2.53 1.34
CA GLY A 36 8.05 -3.58 0.33
C GLY A 36 7.05 -3.52 -0.82
N GLU A 37 7.12 -4.53 -1.71
CA GLU A 37 6.25 -4.64 -2.88
C GLU A 37 5.28 -5.83 -2.69
N PRO A 38 3.99 -5.58 -2.51
CA PRO A 38 3.02 -6.64 -2.21
C PRO A 38 2.84 -7.65 -3.35
N LEU A 39 3.04 -7.24 -4.62
CA LEU A 39 2.92 -8.15 -5.76
C LEU A 39 4.02 -9.21 -5.85
N LEU A 40 5.10 -9.09 -5.05
CA LEU A 40 6.07 -10.17 -4.86
C LEU A 40 5.51 -11.33 -4.04
N HIS A 41 4.45 -11.10 -3.27
CA HIS A 41 3.90 -12.13 -2.40
C HIS A 41 3.09 -13.15 -3.21
N LYS A 42 3.50 -14.42 -3.21
CA LYS A 42 2.86 -15.48 -4.02
C LYS A 42 1.37 -15.67 -3.74
N ASP A 43 0.93 -15.47 -2.49
CA ASP A 43 -0.44 -15.69 -2.04
C ASP A 43 -1.24 -14.39 -1.87
N ILE A 44 -0.77 -13.23 -2.35
CA ILE A 44 -1.42 -11.92 -2.15
C ILE A 44 -2.90 -11.93 -2.55
N PHE A 45 -3.25 -12.55 -3.68
CA PHE A 45 -4.63 -12.59 -4.16
C PHE A 45 -5.51 -13.53 -3.34
N LYS A 46 -4.95 -14.62 -2.79
CA LYS A 46 -5.67 -15.49 -1.83
C LYS A 46 -5.96 -14.77 -0.52
N MET A 47 -5.01 -13.93 -0.07
CA MET A 47 -5.18 -13.08 1.11
C MET A 47 -6.30 -12.05 0.89
N ILE A 48 -6.29 -11.36 -0.25
CA ILE A 48 -7.34 -10.40 -0.63
C ILE A 48 -8.70 -11.09 -0.66
N GLU A 49 -8.80 -12.24 -1.32
CA GLU A 49 -10.03 -13.01 -1.41
C GLU A 49 -10.53 -13.44 -0.04
N TYR A 50 -9.63 -13.92 0.83
CA TYR A 50 -9.98 -14.33 2.19
C TYR A 50 -10.55 -13.15 3.00
N ALA A 51 -9.87 -12.02 3.01
CA ALA A 51 -10.33 -10.82 3.71
C ALA A 51 -11.71 -10.36 3.24
N LYS A 52 -11.92 -10.31 1.92
CA LYS A 52 -13.22 -9.96 1.33
C LYS A 52 -14.33 -10.96 1.69
N ASN A 53 -14.03 -12.26 1.75
CA ASN A 53 -14.99 -13.28 2.14
C ASN A 53 -15.36 -13.20 3.64
N LYS A 54 -14.49 -12.61 4.47
CA LYS A 54 -14.73 -12.34 5.89
C LYS A 54 -15.46 -11.00 6.16
N GLY A 55 -15.76 -10.24 5.10
CA GLY A 55 -16.58 -9.02 5.22
C GLY A 55 -15.78 -7.72 5.26
N VAL A 56 -14.45 -7.74 5.08
CA VAL A 56 -13.67 -6.51 5.04
C VAL A 56 -14.18 -5.59 3.92
N ASN A 57 -14.61 -4.38 4.27
CA ASN A 57 -15.27 -3.47 3.35
C ASN A 57 -14.33 -2.98 2.25
N TYR A 58 -13.12 -2.53 2.63
CA TYR A 58 -12.16 -1.96 1.70
C TYR A 58 -10.79 -2.63 1.83
N VAL A 59 -10.34 -3.25 0.75
CA VAL A 59 -8.98 -3.80 0.64
C VAL A 59 -8.19 -2.96 -0.35
N VAL A 60 -7.09 -2.37 0.13
CA VAL A 60 -6.26 -1.40 -0.61
C VAL A 60 -4.84 -1.91 -0.72
N MET A 61 -4.22 -1.70 -1.88
CA MET A 61 -2.82 -2.06 -2.13
C MET A 61 -2.09 -0.91 -2.83
N ASN A 62 -0.91 -0.54 -2.31
CA ASN A 62 0.04 0.29 -3.07
C ASN A 62 1.10 -0.61 -3.69
N THR A 63 1.51 -0.28 -4.91
CA THR A 63 2.53 -1.00 -5.68
C THR A 63 3.49 -0.02 -6.35
N ASN A 64 4.71 -0.45 -6.59
CA ASN A 64 5.66 0.32 -7.41
C ASN A 64 5.40 0.19 -8.92
N GLY A 65 4.49 -0.70 -9.34
CA GLY A 65 4.09 -0.89 -10.73
C GLY A 65 5.09 -1.64 -11.61
N THR A 66 6.23 -2.09 -11.08
CA THR A 66 7.29 -2.71 -11.89
C THR A 66 7.01 -4.15 -12.30
N LEU A 67 6.10 -4.84 -11.60
CA LEU A 67 5.79 -6.26 -11.81
C LEU A 67 4.56 -6.49 -12.70
N PHE A 68 4.13 -5.46 -13.43
CA PHE A 68 2.94 -5.55 -14.27
C PHE A 68 3.26 -6.24 -15.59
N THR A 69 2.71 -7.41 -15.72
CA THR A 69 2.57 -8.18 -16.98
C THR A 69 1.08 -8.28 -17.32
N ASP A 70 0.74 -8.67 -18.52
CA ASP A 70 -0.67 -8.90 -18.91
C ASP A 70 -1.34 -9.90 -17.95
N LYS A 71 -0.64 -10.99 -17.60
CA LYS A 71 -1.10 -11.96 -16.60
C LYS A 71 -1.31 -11.35 -15.20
N MET A 72 -0.47 -10.39 -14.78
CA MET A 72 -0.63 -9.71 -13.49
C MET A 72 -1.84 -8.78 -13.53
N ILE A 73 -2.05 -8.06 -14.63
CA ILE A 73 -3.22 -7.22 -14.87
C ILE A 73 -4.51 -8.05 -14.76
N ASP A 74 -4.57 -9.19 -15.44
CA ASP A 74 -5.71 -10.11 -15.33
C ASP A 74 -5.97 -10.53 -13.88
N ARG A 75 -4.93 -10.96 -13.15
CA ARG A 75 -5.07 -11.33 -11.73
C ARG A 75 -5.57 -10.20 -10.84
N ILE A 76 -5.11 -8.96 -11.09
CA ILE A 76 -5.56 -7.78 -10.34
C ILE A 76 -7.04 -7.52 -10.62
N VAL A 77 -7.45 -7.53 -11.89
CA VAL A 77 -8.84 -7.28 -12.29
C VAL A 77 -9.77 -8.39 -11.79
N ASP A 78 -9.35 -9.65 -11.82
CA ASP A 78 -10.13 -10.78 -11.33
C ASP A 78 -10.13 -10.89 -9.79
N SER A 79 -9.22 -10.20 -9.11
CA SER A 79 -9.18 -10.17 -7.65
C SER A 79 -10.36 -9.39 -7.05
N LYS A 80 -10.57 -9.53 -5.75
CA LYS A 80 -11.56 -8.73 -5.01
C LYS A 80 -10.99 -7.42 -4.44
N LEU A 81 -9.85 -6.95 -4.95
CA LEU A 81 -9.20 -5.72 -4.54
C LEU A 81 -10.10 -4.51 -4.84
N ASP A 82 -10.27 -3.60 -3.91
CA ASP A 82 -11.13 -2.42 -4.11
C ASP A 82 -10.34 -1.24 -4.70
N ILE A 83 -9.11 -1.05 -4.22
CA ILE A 83 -8.28 0.08 -4.64
C ILE A 83 -6.85 -0.38 -4.88
N ILE A 84 -6.29 -0.05 -6.05
CA ILE A 84 -4.85 -0.15 -6.32
C ILE A 84 -4.27 1.23 -6.52
N ARG A 85 -3.16 1.53 -5.85
CA ARG A 85 -2.43 2.79 -6.01
C ARG A 85 -1.01 2.53 -6.45
N PHE A 86 -0.53 3.37 -7.36
CA PHE A 86 0.85 3.33 -7.83
C PHE A 86 1.67 4.39 -7.11
N SER A 87 2.81 3.98 -6.56
CA SER A 87 3.76 4.90 -5.93
C SER A 87 4.61 5.54 -7.02
N ILE A 88 4.25 6.75 -7.42
CA ILE A 88 4.92 7.52 -8.45
C ILE A 88 5.30 8.87 -7.87
N ASP A 89 6.58 9.20 -7.89
CA ASP A 89 7.09 10.42 -7.29
C ASP A 89 7.49 11.43 -8.36
N GLY A 90 6.73 12.54 -8.43
CA GLY A 90 7.01 13.70 -9.27
C GLY A 90 6.96 13.48 -10.78
N SER A 91 7.74 14.26 -11.50
CA SER A 91 7.94 14.19 -12.96
C SER A 91 8.68 12.91 -13.38
N ALA A 92 8.75 12.64 -14.68
CA ALA A 92 9.51 11.48 -15.20
C ALA A 92 10.99 11.52 -14.81
N GLU A 93 11.58 12.72 -14.78
CA GLU A 93 12.98 12.91 -14.35
C GLU A 93 13.13 12.65 -12.85
N THR A 94 12.26 13.22 -12.03
CA THR A 94 12.22 12.97 -10.59
C THR A 94 12.03 11.50 -10.28
N PHE A 95 11.06 10.85 -10.94
CA PHE A 95 10.79 9.42 -10.76
C PHE A 95 12.01 8.55 -11.08
N LYS A 96 12.68 8.82 -12.21
CA LYS A 96 13.90 8.10 -12.59
C LYS A 96 15.01 8.32 -11.56
N ARG A 97 15.20 9.54 -11.08
CA ARG A 97 16.19 9.87 -10.05
C ARG A 97 15.91 9.15 -8.73
N VAL A 98 14.66 9.15 -8.28
CA VAL A 98 14.24 8.59 -6.98
C VAL A 98 14.11 7.07 -7.01
N ARG A 99 13.52 6.52 -8.09
CA ARG A 99 13.18 5.08 -8.19
C ARG A 99 14.12 4.26 -9.06
N GLY A 100 14.96 4.90 -9.87
CA GLY A 100 15.94 4.21 -10.74
C GLY A 100 15.31 3.48 -11.95
N VAL A 101 14.05 3.75 -12.26
CA VAL A 101 13.31 3.13 -13.37
C VAL A 101 12.62 4.19 -14.23
N GLU A 102 12.34 3.85 -15.50
CA GLU A 102 11.66 4.76 -16.41
C GLU A 102 10.14 4.78 -16.13
N LEU A 103 9.59 5.98 -15.92
CA LEU A 103 8.16 6.17 -15.66
C LEU A 103 7.28 5.71 -16.83
N GLN A 104 7.74 5.89 -18.07
CA GLN A 104 7.00 5.54 -19.27
C GLN A 104 6.51 4.08 -19.27
N ASN A 105 7.33 3.14 -18.80
CA ASN A 105 6.95 1.73 -18.74
C ASN A 105 5.84 1.48 -17.71
N ILE A 106 5.91 2.17 -16.57
CA ILE A 106 4.89 2.09 -15.52
C ILE A 106 3.58 2.69 -16.01
N GLU A 107 3.64 3.85 -16.65
CA GLU A 107 2.46 4.53 -17.20
C GLU A 107 1.76 3.69 -18.29
N GLN A 108 2.51 3.03 -19.17
CA GLN A 108 1.94 2.09 -20.14
C GLN A 108 1.17 0.95 -19.44
N ASN A 109 1.72 0.41 -18.34
CA ASN A 109 1.06 -0.63 -17.56
C ASN A 109 -0.21 -0.11 -16.86
N ILE A 110 -0.18 1.11 -16.34
CA ILE A 110 -1.34 1.78 -15.74
C ILE A 110 -2.45 1.95 -16.79
N ASN A 111 -2.11 2.42 -17.98
CA ASN A 111 -3.07 2.59 -19.07
C ASN A 111 -3.66 1.24 -19.55
N LYS A 112 -2.86 0.18 -19.60
CA LYS A 112 -3.36 -1.19 -19.88
C LYS A 112 -4.34 -1.65 -18.79
N LEU A 113 -3.97 -1.49 -17.51
CA LEU A 113 -4.85 -1.85 -16.39
C LEU A 113 -6.16 -1.05 -16.46
N LYS A 114 -6.09 0.27 -16.74
CA LYS A 114 -7.26 1.13 -16.90
C LYS A 114 -8.24 0.55 -17.92
N LYS A 115 -7.76 0.22 -19.11
CA LYS A 115 -8.58 -0.35 -20.20
C LYS A 115 -9.23 -1.67 -19.76
N VAL A 116 -8.46 -2.61 -19.22
CA VAL A 116 -8.99 -3.92 -18.81
C VAL A 116 -9.99 -3.80 -17.65
N LYS A 117 -9.73 -2.92 -16.65
CA LYS A 117 -10.66 -2.72 -15.55
C LYS A 117 -11.98 -2.08 -15.99
N GLU A 118 -11.94 -1.13 -16.94
CA GLU A 118 -13.14 -0.48 -17.47
C GLU A 118 -14.08 -1.49 -18.16
N GLU A 119 -13.51 -2.45 -18.88
CA GLU A 119 -14.25 -3.50 -19.56
C GLU A 119 -14.78 -4.58 -18.61
N ARG A 120 -13.99 -5.00 -17.63
CA ARG A 120 -14.25 -6.22 -16.83
C ARG A 120 -14.64 -5.93 -15.37
N ARG A 121 -14.13 -4.85 -14.78
CA ARG A 121 -14.35 -4.52 -13.38
C ARG A 121 -14.30 -3.01 -13.10
N PRO A 122 -15.30 -2.25 -13.52
CA PRO A 122 -15.31 -0.79 -13.37
C PRO A 122 -15.31 -0.31 -11.91
N LYS A 123 -15.68 -1.18 -10.95
CA LYS A 123 -15.66 -0.88 -9.51
C LYS A 123 -14.25 -0.82 -8.91
N LEU A 124 -13.24 -1.47 -9.52
CA LEU A 124 -11.86 -1.35 -9.07
C LEU A 124 -11.40 0.09 -9.25
N LYS A 125 -10.97 0.73 -8.17
CA LYS A 125 -10.43 2.09 -8.21
C LYS A 125 -8.93 2.07 -8.40
N MET A 126 -8.45 2.99 -9.24
CA MET A 126 -7.03 3.20 -9.48
C MET A 126 -6.61 4.56 -8.95
N GLY A 127 -5.41 4.64 -8.39
CA GLY A 127 -4.86 5.91 -7.95
C GLY A 127 -3.35 5.97 -8.10
N VAL A 128 -2.82 7.17 -7.92
CA VAL A 128 -1.38 7.42 -7.79
C VAL A 128 -1.10 8.12 -6.46
N VAL A 129 0.06 7.85 -5.91
CA VAL A 129 0.54 8.48 -4.67
C VAL A 129 1.91 9.07 -4.94
N PHE A 130 2.06 10.35 -4.68
CA PHE A 130 3.30 11.09 -4.75
C PHE A 130 3.72 11.50 -3.33
N THR A 131 4.90 11.05 -2.90
CA THR A 131 5.50 11.54 -1.67
C THR A 131 6.29 12.80 -1.97
N VAL A 132 5.71 13.94 -1.58
CA VAL A 132 6.29 15.26 -1.85
C VAL A 132 7.43 15.54 -0.85
N GLU A 133 8.60 15.86 -1.38
CA GLU A 133 9.76 16.34 -0.65
C GLU A 133 10.04 17.78 -1.05
N GLU A 134 10.88 18.48 -0.29
CA GLU A 134 11.19 19.89 -0.54
C GLU A 134 11.74 20.14 -1.97
N ASP A 135 12.55 19.22 -2.46
CA ASP A 135 13.16 19.30 -3.81
C ASP A 135 12.23 18.80 -4.93
N THR A 136 11.05 18.28 -4.61
CA THR A 136 10.08 17.76 -5.58
C THR A 136 8.73 18.47 -5.54
N GLU A 137 8.56 19.45 -4.65
CA GLU A 137 7.30 20.18 -4.48
C GLU A 137 6.87 20.89 -5.78
N GLY A 138 7.82 21.37 -6.58
CA GLY A 138 7.57 22.00 -7.86
C GLY A 138 6.90 21.11 -8.91
N ASP A 139 6.99 19.79 -8.78
CA ASP A 139 6.36 18.85 -9.70
C ASP A 139 4.84 18.64 -9.40
N ALA A 140 4.33 19.13 -8.26
CA ALA A 140 3.03 18.71 -7.73
C ALA A 140 1.84 19.10 -8.63
N GLU A 141 1.83 20.31 -9.19
CA GLU A 141 0.72 20.82 -10.02
C GLU A 141 0.63 20.07 -11.35
N ASP A 142 1.76 19.91 -12.04
CA ASP A 142 1.84 19.17 -13.29
C ASP A 142 1.52 17.67 -13.07
N TYR A 143 1.96 17.11 -11.96
CA TYR A 143 1.65 15.75 -11.56
C TYR A 143 0.14 15.54 -11.42
N ILE A 144 -0.56 16.39 -10.68
CA ILE A 144 -2.01 16.32 -10.52
C ILE A 144 -2.69 16.41 -11.88
N THR A 145 -2.37 17.46 -12.66
CA THR A 145 -2.97 17.71 -13.98
C THR A 145 -2.81 16.56 -14.96
N HIS A 146 -1.68 15.87 -14.89
CA HIS A 146 -1.41 14.70 -15.73
C HIS A 146 -2.23 13.48 -15.29
N TRP A 147 -2.14 13.12 -13.99
CA TRP A 147 -2.67 11.85 -13.49
C TRP A 147 -4.20 11.84 -13.31
N GLU A 148 -4.84 12.98 -13.06
CA GLU A 148 -6.30 13.08 -12.96
C GLU A 148 -7.03 12.63 -14.24
N LYS A 149 -6.37 12.67 -15.39
CA LYS A 149 -6.89 12.19 -16.68
C LYS A 149 -6.83 10.67 -16.82
N ILE A 150 -6.00 10.01 -16.00
CA ILE A 150 -5.64 8.60 -16.16
C ILE A 150 -6.26 7.74 -15.06
N VAL A 151 -6.26 8.22 -13.81
CA VAL A 151 -6.67 7.43 -12.64
C VAL A 151 -7.89 8.04 -11.94
N ASP A 152 -8.53 7.26 -11.07
CA ASP A 152 -9.72 7.69 -10.32
C ASP A 152 -9.38 8.69 -9.20
N HIS A 153 -8.14 8.68 -8.67
CA HIS A 153 -7.73 9.63 -7.64
C HIS A 153 -6.20 9.84 -7.61
N VAL A 154 -5.81 11.05 -7.29
CA VAL A 154 -4.42 11.47 -7.08
C VAL A 154 -4.24 11.83 -5.61
N ARG A 155 -3.18 11.34 -4.98
CA ARG A 155 -2.85 11.64 -3.59
C ARG A 155 -1.45 12.21 -3.52
N LEU A 156 -1.34 13.43 -3.01
CA LEU A 156 -0.09 13.99 -2.52
C LEU A 156 0.03 13.71 -1.03
N GLN A 157 1.17 13.29 -0.59
CA GLN A 157 1.46 13.12 0.84
C GLN A 157 2.85 13.69 1.15
N PRO A 158 3.01 14.37 2.30
CA PRO A 158 4.33 14.81 2.71
C PRO A 158 5.21 13.60 3.02
N LYS A 159 6.52 13.74 2.83
CA LYS A 159 7.49 12.75 3.31
C LYS A 159 7.28 12.53 4.80
N LEU A 160 7.20 11.27 5.19
CA LEU A 160 7.12 10.90 6.59
C LEU A 160 8.42 11.34 7.28
N ILE A 161 8.32 12.36 8.14
CA ILE A 161 9.47 12.92 8.83
C ILE A 161 9.94 11.91 9.88
N THR A 162 11.18 11.49 9.77
CA THR A 162 11.85 10.60 10.74
C THR A 162 12.45 11.36 11.94
N SER A 163 12.36 12.71 11.95
CA SER A 163 12.77 13.54 13.09
C SER A 163 11.74 13.48 14.23
N PRO A 164 12.16 13.70 15.49
CA PRO A 164 11.25 13.72 16.62
C PRO A 164 10.08 14.70 16.37
N ARG A 165 8.86 14.17 16.39
CA ARG A 165 7.66 14.99 16.27
C ARG A 165 7.29 15.54 17.65
N THR A 166 6.87 16.79 17.70
CA THR A 166 6.30 17.41 18.89
C THR A 166 4.82 17.03 19.08
N GLU A 167 4.18 16.49 18.04
CA GLU A 167 2.78 16.08 18.06
C GLU A 167 2.63 14.58 17.91
N VAL A 168 1.66 14.01 18.64
CA VAL A 168 1.31 12.59 18.54
C VAL A 168 0.63 12.33 17.19
N CYS A 169 1.08 11.29 16.50
CA CYS A 169 0.41 10.85 15.28
C CYS A 169 -1.03 10.41 15.59
N PRO A 170 -2.04 11.00 14.93
CA PRO A 170 -3.43 10.68 15.24
C PRO A 170 -3.89 9.31 14.72
N GLU A 171 -3.18 8.70 13.78
CA GLU A 171 -3.62 7.47 13.12
C GLU A 171 -3.84 6.28 14.06
N PRO A 172 -2.98 6.00 15.09
CA PRO A 172 -3.23 4.88 16.01
C PRO A 172 -4.38 5.12 16.98
N PHE A 173 -4.76 6.40 17.21
CA PHE A 173 -5.70 6.82 18.25
C PHE A 173 -6.85 7.67 17.70
N GLY A 174 -7.12 7.58 16.40
CA GLY A 174 -8.21 8.31 15.75
C GLY A 174 -9.56 8.00 16.40
N LYS A 175 -10.45 8.99 16.51
CA LYS A 175 -11.78 8.85 17.15
C LYS A 175 -12.68 7.87 16.37
N ASP A 176 -12.45 7.75 15.07
CA ASP A 176 -13.34 6.99 14.18
C ASP A 176 -12.80 5.61 13.85
N TYR A 177 -11.47 5.41 13.91
CA TYR A 177 -10.81 4.11 13.71
C TYR A 177 -9.37 4.13 14.22
N GLY A 178 -8.98 3.05 14.89
CA GLY A 178 -7.60 2.77 15.24
C GLY A 178 -6.88 2.10 14.07
N LYS A 179 -5.59 2.38 13.89
CA LYS A 179 -4.76 1.74 12.88
C LYS A 179 -3.60 1.02 13.54
N LEU A 180 -3.48 -0.27 13.28
CA LEU A 180 -2.34 -1.08 13.66
C LEU A 180 -1.60 -1.59 12.44
N VAL A 181 -0.31 -1.80 12.58
CA VAL A 181 0.52 -2.42 11.56
C VAL A 181 1.02 -3.76 12.08
N VAL A 182 0.66 -4.82 11.35
CA VAL A 182 1.19 -6.16 11.62
C VAL A 182 2.26 -6.46 10.58
N LEU A 183 3.47 -6.75 11.05
CA LEU A 183 4.59 -7.10 10.19
C LEU A 183 4.49 -8.56 9.73
N TRP A 184 5.30 -8.93 8.72
CA TRP A 184 5.28 -10.27 8.13
C TRP A 184 5.53 -11.41 9.12
N ASP A 185 6.22 -11.13 10.22
CA ASP A 185 6.58 -12.07 11.29
C ASP A 185 5.62 -12.01 12.51
N GLY A 186 4.50 -11.30 12.36
CA GLY A 186 3.45 -11.19 13.38
C GLY A 186 3.67 -10.10 14.43
N ARG A 187 4.81 -9.41 14.43
CA ARG A 187 5.02 -8.28 15.35
C ARG A 187 4.02 -7.16 15.02
N VAL A 188 3.46 -6.57 16.08
CA VAL A 188 2.49 -5.48 15.99
C VAL A 188 3.17 -4.18 16.41
N ILE A 189 3.03 -3.16 15.59
CA ILE A 189 3.56 -1.82 15.83
C ILE A 189 2.46 -0.76 15.65
N PRO A 190 2.48 0.34 16.44
CA PRO A 190 1.44 1.37 16.37
C PRO A 190 1.65 2.36 15.21
N CYS A 191 2.84 2.39 14.62
CA CYS A 191 3.20 3.41 13.62
C CYS A 191 3.86 2.79 12.39
N CYS A 192 3.37 3.17 11.20
CA CYS A 192 3.90 2.67 9.93
C CYS A 192 5.34 3.12 9.64
N VAL A 193 5.86 4.17 10.29
CA VAL A 193 7.25 4.63 10.16
C VAL A 193 8.22 3.89 11.08
N ASP A 194 7.73 3.11 12.04
CA ASP A 194 8.57 2.24 12.86
C ASP A 194 8.97 0.96 12.10
N TYR A 195 9.65 1.15 10.99
CA TYR A 195 10.04 0.05 10.10
C TYR A 195 10.99 -0.98 10.72
N ASN A 196 11.65 -0.65 11.83
CA ASN A 196 12.51 -1.59 12.57
C ASN A 196 11.78 -2.30 13.72
N ALA A 197 10.51 -1.95 13.98
CA ALA A 197 9.71 -2.47 15.10
C ALA A 197 10.34 -2.18 16.47
N ASN A 198 10.88 -0.98 16.66
CA ASN A 198 11.43 -0.54 17.95
C ASN A 198 10.34 -0.33 19.00
N LEU A 199 9.10 -0.01 18.58
CA LEU A 199 7.92 0.20 19.41
C LEU A 199 6.94 -0.97 19.29
N MET A 200 7.45 -2.20 19.34
CA MET A 200 6.59 -3.38 19.31
C MET A 200 5.65 -3.41 20.51
N ILE A 201 4.34 -3.54 20.27
CA ILE A 201 3.28 -3.58 21.28
C ILE A 201 2.66 -4.97 21.45
N GLY A 202 3.01 -5.95 20.64
CA GLY A 202 2.55 -7.33 20.73
C GLY A 202 3.03 -8.19 19.57
N ASN A 203 2.63 -9.47 19.58
CA ASN A 203 2.88 -10.39 18.48
C ASN A 203 1.68 -11.32 18.30
N VAL A 204 1.01 -11.21 17.15
CA VAL A 204 -0.20 -11.98 16.83
C VAL A 204 0.03 -13.50 16.66
N GLN A 205 1.28 -13.96 16.67
CA GLN A 205 1.55 -15.40 16.74
C GLN A 205 1.23 -15.97 18.12
N ASN A 206 1.39 -15.16 19.18
CA ASN A 206 1.21 -15.57 20.57
C ASN A 206 -0.07 -14.97 21.19
N ASP A 207 -0.53 -13.85 20.65
CA ASP A 207 -1.63 -13.06 21.18
C ASP A 207 -2.79 -13.00 20.19
N THR A 208 -3.99 -12.70 20.68
CA THR A 208 -5.10 -12.24 19.82
C THR A 208 -4.94 -10.73 19.55
N VAL A 209 -5.40 -10.26 18.38
CA VAL A 209 -5.50 -8.81 18.15
C VAL A 209 -6.58 -8.30 19.10
N PRO A 210 -6.26 -7.36 20.02
CA PRO A 210 -7.28 -6.82 20.92
C PRO A 210 -8.33 -6.04 20.14
N ASN A 211 -9.58 -6.20 20.54
CA ASN A 211 -10.71 -5.41 20.04
C ASN A 211 -10.62 -3.96 20.51
#